data_49e7604fcc8e549fc02f66b8133ecf84
#
_entry.id   49e7604fcc8e549fc02f66b8133ecf84
#
_cell.length_a   1.000
_cell.length_b   1.000
_cell.length_c   1.000
_cell.angle_alpha   90.00
_cell.angle_beta   90.00
_cell.angle_gamma   90.00
#
_symmetry.space_group_name_H-M   'P 1'
#
loop_
_entity.id
_entity.type
_entity.pdbx_description
1 polymer ?
#
loop_
_entity_poly.entity_id
_entity_poly.type
_entity_poly.pdbx_seq_one_letter_code
_entity_poly.pdbx_strand_id
1 'polypeptide(L)'
;DEVLKVDFKNPPFLISTHSESYEGRAILLCTGASPRKLDIDGEQEFGGRGVSYCATCDGPFFKGEEIAVIGGGDTAIEEATFLTKFGKSVKIIHRREFLRASKVL
;
A
#
# COMPACT_ATOMS: atom_id res chain seq x y z
N ASP A 1 21.28 2.53 -9.49
CA ASP A 1 21.84 1.30 -10.08
C ASP A 1 20.98 0.10 -9.69
N GLU A 2 20.95 -0.93 -10.50
CA GLU A 2 20.17 -2.13 -10.23
C GLU A 2 20.95 -3.09 -9.34
N VAL A 3 20.28 -3.58 -8.29
CA VAL A 3 20.86 -4.60 -7.40
C VAL A 3 20.70 -5.97 -8.04
N LEU A 4 21.81 -6.64 -8.33
CA LEU A 4 21.84 -7.97 -8.93
C LEU A 4 21.80 -9.08 -7.90
N LYS A 5 22.48 -8.88 -6.76
CA LYS A 5 22.63 -9.90 -5.73
C LYS A 5 22.84 -9.26 -4.37
N VAL A 6 22.32 -9.91 -3.34
CA VAL A 6 22.63 -9.61 -1.95
C VAL A 6 23.05 -10.90 -1.24
N ASP A 7 24.21 -10.87 -0.57
CA ASP A 7 24.63 -11.96 0.32
C ASP A 7 24.30 -11.59 1.77
N PHE A 8 23.34 -12.32 2.35
CA PHE A 8 22.86 -12.13 3.72
C PHE A 8 23.49 -13.07 4.76
N LYS A 9 24.51 -13.87 4.40
CA LYS A 9 25.01 -14.92 5.29
C LYS A 9 25.65 -14.36 6.55
N ASN A 10 26.55 -13.40 6.40
CA ASN A 10 27.28 -12.81 7.51
C ASN A 10 27.53 -11.31 7.25
N PRO A 11 27.43 -10.45 8.28
CA PRO A 11 27.86 -9.06 8.14
C PRO A 11 29.40 -8.94 8.07
N PRO A 12 29.93 -7.98 7.31
CA PRO A 12 29.18 -7.05 6.49
C PRO A 12 28.51 -7.76 5.32
N PHE A 13 27.22 -7.42 5.07
CA PHE A 13 26.46 -7.96 3.94
C PHE A 13 26.96 -7.36 2.64
N LEU A 14 27.11 -8.17 1.61
CA LEU A 14 27.59 -7.71 0.32
C LEU A 14 26.41 -7.52 -0.64
N ILE A 15 26.32 -6.31 -1.22
CA ILE A 15 25.34 -5.93 -2.23
C ILE A 15 26.08 -5.71 -3.54
N SER A 16 25.76 -6.47 -4.57
CA SER A 16 26.36 -6.34 -5.90
C SER A 16 25.39 -5.70 -6.88
N THR A 17 25.85 -4.72 -7.61
CA THR A 17 25.15 -4.03 -8.68
C THR A 17 25.86 -4.26 -10.01
N HIS A 18 25.40 -3.63 -11.08
CA HIS A 18 26.10 -3.70 -12.36
C HIS A 18 27.47 -3.00 -12.36
N SER A 19 27.60 -1.93 -11.60
CA SER A 19 28.81 -1.10 -11.61
C SER A 19 29.75 -1.39 -10.43
N GLU A 20 29.20 -1.66 -9.25
CA GLU A 20 29.98 -1.71 -8.00
C GLU A 20 29.44 -2.76 -7.03
N SER A 21 30.21 -2.99 -5.96
CA SER A 21 29.78 -3.76 -4.81
C SER A 21 29.86 -2.91 -3.55
N TYR A 22 28.84 -3.03 -2.71
CA TYR A 22 28.72 -2.28 -1.46
C TYR A 22 28.70 -3.23 -0.27
N GLU A 23 29.33 -2.83 0.82
CA GLU A 23 29.25 -3.54 2.10
C GLU A 23 28.42 -2.76 3.10
N GLY A 24 27.53 -3.46 3.80
CA GLY A 24 26.67 -2.87 4.82
C GLY A 24 26.57 -3.73 6.06
N ARG A 25 26.59 -3.12 7.24
CA ARG A 25 26.34 -3.81 8.51
C ARG A 25 24.86 -4.13 8.72
N ALA A 26 23.98 -3.41 8.05
CA ALA A 26 22.56 -3.62 7.99
C ALA A 26 22.04 -3.26 6.60
N ILE A 27 20.94 -3.89 6.18
CA ILE A 27 20.28 -3.63 4.90
C ILE A 27 18.81 -3.32 5.18
N LEU A 28 18.34 -2.20 4.63
CA LEU A 28 16.92 -1.85 4.61
C LEU A 28 16.36 -2.11 3.22
N LEU A 29 15.38 -3.01 3.12
CA LEU A 29 14.72 -3.35 1.86
C LEU A 29 13.52 -2.42 1.64
N CYS A 30 13.63 -1.50 0.68
CA CYS A 30 12.60 -0.54 0.30
C CYS A 30 12.25 -0.71 -1.19
N THR A 31 11.88 -1.92 -1.59
CA THR A 31 11.65 -2.28 -3.00
C THR A 31 10.30 -1.81 -3.54
N GLY A 32 9.49 -1.21 -2.70
CA GLY A 32 8.16 -0.72 -3.05
C GLY A 32 7.11 -1.83 -3.12
N ALA A 33 5.91 -1.42 -3.46
CA ALA A 33 4.78 -2.32 -3.69
C ALA A 33 3.89 -1.72 -4.79
N SER A 34 3.16 -2.58 -5.49
CA SER A 34 2.14 -2.14 -6.45
C SER A 34 0.77 -2.52 -5.95
N PRO A 35 -0.20 -1.61 -6.00
CA PRO A 35 -1.56 -1.91 -5.60
C PRO A 35 -2.18 -2.96 -6.54
N ARG A 36 -3.02 -3.83 -5.97
CA ARG A 36 -3.83 -4.73 -6.78
C ARG A 36 -5.00 -3.95 -7.37
N LYS A 37 -5.07 -3.91 -8.69
CA LYS A 37 -6.19 -3.32 -9.41
C LYS A 37 -7.44 -4.21 -9.32
N LEU A 38 -8.60 -3.58 -9.49
CA LEU A 38 -9.89 -4.29 -9.60
C LEU A 38 -10.19 -4.67 -11.04
N ASP A 39 -9.57 -3.97 -12.00
CA ASP A 39 -9.77 -4.11 -13.44
C ASP A 39 -11.24 -3.90 -13.84
N ILE A 40 -11.85 -2.87 -13.27
CA ILE A 40 -13.22 -2.44 -13.58
C ILE A 40 -13.24 -1.14 -14.38
N ASP A 41 -14.34 -0.90 -15.08
CA ASP A 41 -14.52 0.34 -15.84
C ASP A 41 -14.43 1.56 -14.92
N GLY A 42 -13.75 2.58 -15.39
CA GLY A 42 -13.53 3.82 -14.65
C GLY A 42 -12.35 3.82 -13.69
N GLU A 43 -11.80 2.67 -13.29
CA GLU A 43 -10.70 2.63 -12.31
C GLU A 43 -9.48 3.43 -12.77
N GLN A 44 -9.08 3.29 -14.03
CA GLN A 44 -7.96 4.05 -14.58
C GLN A 44 -8.34 5.49 -14.91
N GLU A 45 -9.53 5.70 -15.43
CA GLU A 45 -10.04 7.03 -15.81
C GLU A 45 -10.11 7.97 -14.60
N PHE A 46 -10.58 7.48 -13.47
CA PHE A 46 -10.71 8.24 -12.23
C PHE A 46 -9.49 8.18 -11.31
N GLY A 47 -8.40 7.55 -11.74
CA GLY A 47 -7.14 7.52 -11.01
C GLY A 47 -6.65 8.92 -10.66
N GLY A 48 -6.45 9.25 -9.38
CA GLY A 48 -6.12 10.59 -8.88
C GLY A 48 -7.27 11.61 -8.93
N ARG A 49 -8.47 11.21 -9.36
CA ARG A 49 -9.66 12.08 -9.45
C ARG A 49 -10.91 11.46 -8.84
N GLY A 50 -10.74 10.59 -7.86
CA GLY A 50 -11.80 9.87 -7.17
C GLY A 50 -11.43 8.42 -6.85
N VAL A 51 -10.54 7.81 -7.61
CA VAL A 51 -9.94 6.50 -7.31
C VAL A 51 -8.50 6.69 -6.84
N SER A 52 -8.20 6.17 -5.65
CA SER A 52 -6.87 6.22 -5.04
C SER A 52 -6.49 4.86 -4.48
N TYR A 53 -5.17 4.62 -4.40
CA TYR A 53 -4.58 3.43 -3.77
C TYR A 53 -3.76 3.80 -2.52
N CYS A 54 -3.85 5.04 -2.06
CA CYS A 54 -3.12 5.53 -0.90
C CYS A 54 -4.03 6.46 -0.06
N ALA A 55 -4.68 5.91 0.95
CA ALA A 55 -5.56 6.70 1.81
C ALA A 55 -4.83 7.84 2.54
N THR A 56 -3.60 7.59 2.98
CA THR A 56 -2.79 8.60 3.67
C THR A 56 -2.33 9.72 2.75
N CYS A 57 -2.14 9.43 1.44
CA CYS A 57 -1.74 10.42 0.45
C CYS A 57 -2.92 11.34 0.07
N ASP A 58 -4.05 10.73 -0.24
CA ASP A 58 -5.16 11.41 -0.92
C ASP A 58 -6.36 11.69 -0.01
N GLY A 59 -6.50 10.96 1.10
CA GLY A 59 -7.65 11.10 2.01
C GLY A 59 -7.98 12.55 2.42
N PRO A 60 -7.00 13.39 2.75
CA PRO A 60 -7.26 14.80 3.10
C PRO A 60 -7.98 15.60 2.02
N PHE A 61 -7.83 15.26 0.73
CA PHE A 61 -8.47 15.94 -0.38
C PHE A 61 -9.97 15.64 -0.51
N PHE A 62 -10.44 14.56 0.13
CA PHE A 62 -11.84 14.12 0.11
C PHE A 62 -12.57 14.40 1.42
N LYS A 63 -12.17 15.49 2.10
CA LYS A 63 -12.80 15.91 3.35
C LYS A 63 -14.28 16.26 3.16
N GLY A 64 -15.13 15.59 3.95
CA GLY A 64 -16.58 15.78 3.90
C GLY A 64 -17.31 14.96 2.84
N GLU A 65 -16.56 14.16 2.04
CA GLU A 65 -17.12 13.31 1.00
C GLU A 65 -17.52 11.92 1.55
N GLU A 66 -18.38 11.23 0.82
CA GLU A 66 -18.66 9.82 1.06
C GLU A 66 -17.59 8.96 0.41
N ILE A 67 -16.92 8.14 1.21
CA ILE A 67 -15.77 7.34 0.78
C ILE A 67 -16.11 5.85 0.82
N ALA A 68 -15.77 5.13 -0.24
CA ALA A 68 -15.83 3.69 -0.30
C ALA A 68 -14.42 3.09 -0.30
N VAL A 69 -14.15 2.16 0.60
CA VAL A 69 -12.90 1.39 0.65
C VAL A 69 -13.17 -0.02 0.17
N ILE A 70 -12.48 -0.44 -0.88
CA ILE A 70 -12.66 -1.75 -1.48
C ILE A 70 -11.57 -2.68 -1.00
N GLY A 71 -11.94 -3.68 -0.21
CA GLY A 71 -11.01 -4.63 0.36
C GLY A 71 -11.56 -5.26 1.64
N GLY A 72 -10.75 -6.01 2.34
CA GLY A 72 -11.15 -6.70 3.58
C GLY A 72 -9.98 -7.37 4.28
N GLY A 73 -8.76 -6.99 3.96
CA GLY A 73 -7.54 -7.32 4.70
C GLY A 73 -7.14 -6.18 5.63
N ASP A 74 -6.03 -6.35 6.34
CA ASP A 74 -5.52 -5.37 7.33
C ASP A 74 -5.41 -3.98 6.73
N THR A 75 -4.76 -3.83 5.59
CA THR A 75 -4.62 -2.54 4.89
C THR A 75 -5.96 -1.85 4.65
N ALA A 76 -6.98 -2.59 4.20
CA ALA A 76 -8.30 -1.98 3.93
C ALA A 76 -8.97 -1.47 5.20
N ILE A 77 -8.80 -2.16 6.33
CA ILE A 77 -9.38 -1.76 7.62
C ILE A 77 -8.60 -0.58 8.21
N GLU A 78 -7.28 -0.62 8.17
CA GLU A 78 -6.43 0.48 8.64
C GLU A 78 -6.70 1.77 7.84
N GLU A 79 -6.75 1.67 6.51
CA GLU A 79 -7.05 2.80 5.64
C GLU A 79 -8.48 3.32 5.83
N ALA A 80 -9.48 2.42 5.95
CA ALA A 80 -10.84 2.84 6.23
C ALA A 80 -10.94 3.57 7.57
N THR A 81 -10.28 3.06 8.60
CA THR A 81 -10.21 3.71 9.92
C THR A 81 -9.54 5.08 9.83
N PHE A 82 -8.44 5.19 9.09
CA PHE A 82 -7.78 6.48 8.87
C PHE A 82 -8.70 7.49 8.16
N LEU A 83 -9.41 7.06 7.13
CA LEU A 83 -10.30 7.90 6.33
C LEU A 83 -11.51 8.43 7.10
N THR A 84 -11.91 7.79 8.22
CA THR A 84 -12.99 8.33 9.07
C THR A 84 -12.67 9.71 9.64
N LYS A 85 -11.39 10.10 9.67
CA LYS A 85 -10.97 11.45 10.11
C LYS A 85 -11.34 12.55 9.10
N PHE A 86 -11.63 12.18 7.85
CA PHE A 86 -11.86 13.11 6.75
C PHE A 86 -13.26 12.95 6.14
N GLY A 87 -13.66 11.73 5.86
CA GLY A 87 -14.92 11.44 5.17
C GLY A 87 -16.17 11.73 6.02
N LYS A 88 -17.22 12.17 5.37
CA LYS A 88 -18.57 12.25 5.97
C LYS A 88 -19.09 10.87 6.35
N SER A 89 -18.82 9.88 5.52
CA SER A 89 -19.05 8.47 5.78
C SER A 89 -17.97 7.62 5.09
N VAL A 90 -17.61 6.50 5.70
CA VAL A 90 -16.69 5.53 5.10
C VAL A 90 -17.37 4.17 5.08
N LYS A 91 -17.49 3.59 3.88
CA LYS A 91 -18.10 2.29 3.66
C LYS A 91 -17.05 1.30 3.17
N ILE A 92 -17.00 0.12 3.78
CA ILE A 92 -16.12 -0.96 3.32
C ILE A 92 -16.92 -1.88 2.39
N ILE A 93 -16.40 -2.10 1.19
CA ILE A 93 -16.97 -3.02 0.21
C ILE A 93 -16.07 -4.25 0.13
N HIS A 94 -16.61 -5.40 0.51
CA HIS A 94 -15.88 -6.65 0.50
C HIS A 94 -16.69 -7.76 -0.18
N ARG A 95 -16.00 -8.62 -0.97
CA ARG A 95 -16.64 -9.70 -1.75
C ARG A 95 -17.04 -10.93 -0.95
N ARG A 96 -16.62 -11.02 0.32
CA ARG A 96 -16.88 -12.16 1.20
C ARG A 96 -17.69 -11.70 2.39
N GLU A 97 -18.38 -12.64 3.03
CA GLU A 97 -19.18 -12.39 4.23
C GLU A 97 -18.32 -11.93 5.43
N PHE A 98 -17.12 -12.45 5.55
CA PHE A 98 -16.20 -12.11 6.64
C PHE A 98 -14.95 -11.42 6.12
N LEU A 99 -14.50 -10.41 6.87
CA LEU A 99 -13.22 -9.73 6.64
C LEU A 99 -12.06 -10.69 6.92
N ARG A 100 -10.94 -10.49 6.24
CA ARG A 100 -9.71 -11.25 6.47
C ARG A 100 -8.70 -10.49 7.34
N ALA A 101 -9.06 -9.29 7.76
CA ALA A 101 -8.24 -8.50 8.66
C ALA A 101 -8.02 -9.23 9.99
N SER A 102 -6.93 -8.92 10.66
CA SER A 102 -6.64 -9.44 11.98
C SER A 102 -7.72 -9.00 12.98
N LYS A 103 -7.99 -9.85 14.00
CA LYS A 103 -9.01 -9.54 15.03
C LYS A 103 -8.66 -8.36 15.92
N VAL A 104 -7.45 -7.83 15.79
CA VAL A 104 -6.98 -6.68 16.59
C VAL A 104 -7.41 -5.35 15.95
N LEU A 105 -7.73 -5.36 14.66
CA LEU A 105 -8.26 -4.23 13.91
C LEU A 105 -9.78 -4.23 13.93
#